data_f92433f0b8009f276b37ac1445b302a9
#
_entry.id   f92433f0b8009f276b37ac1445b302a9
#
_cell.length_a   1.000
_cell.length_b   1.000
_cell.length_c   1.000
_cell.angle_alpha   90.00
_cell.angle_beta   90.00
_cell.angle_gamma   90.00
#
_symmetry.space_group_name_H-M   'P 1'
#
loop_
_entity.id
_entity.type
_entity.pdbx_description
1 polymer ?
#
loop_
_entity_poly.entity_id
_entity_poly.type
_entity_poly.pdbx_seq_one_letter_code
_entity_poly.pdbx_strand_id
1 'polypeptide(L)'
;QEAIDEIIKVRADEFSRIQARFKTRLSLSSSSVDEVIQKRILKKTPEAERTLDAVYEKESSGMRNLFSFTNAMPDIKGFSGPAQFAEDFPFVPYQFLIMQKIFVEIRKHGNAGKHFSGGERSMLSGFQEAVQKVEKQNEFALVPLFRFYDTVHSFLDSSIRNVIDRCSKAVENHDGLEPMDVDVLKLLYLIRYVNEDIPANLDNLVILMADDIRLEKVAMREKLRGSLDRLMGQNYIGRTGDTYNFLTDEEQDIQKEINLTQVDTGAIVGDIAKIIFGIIYDAKKFRYGKCDFPFDQMVDNTMYGIA
;
A
#
# COMPACT_ATOMS: atom_id res chain seq x y z
N GLN A 1 7.15 23.11 11.23
CA GLN A 1 6.13 24.16 11.04
C GLN A 1 4.97 23.95 12.02
N GLU A 2 4.43 22.72 12.17
CA GLU A 2 3.36 22.39 13.15
C GLU A 2 3.76 22.68 14.60
N ALA A 3 4.99 22.37 15.02
CA ALA A 3 5.49 22.72 16.35
C ALA A 3 5.61 24.24 16.56
N ILE A 4 5.88 24.98 15.48
CA ILE A 4 5.90 26.44 15.48
C ILE A 4 4.46 26.98 15.53
N ASP A 5 3.53 26.37 14.78
CA ASP A 5 2.12 26.77 14.78
C ASP A 5 1.43 26.46 16.11
N GLU A 6 1.84 25.40 16.80
CA GLU A 6 1.35 25.07 18.15
C GLU A 6 1.92 26.05 19.20
N ILE A 7 3.20 26.43 19.09
CA ILE A 7 3.82 27.47 19.92
C ILE A 7 3.21 28.85 19.61
N ILE A 8 2.87 29.12 18.34
CA ILE A 8 2.19 30.36 17.92
C ILE A 8 0.80 30.45 18.55
N LYS A 9 0.04 29.34 18.62
CA LYS A 9 -1.28 29.31 19.28
C LYS A 9 -1.19 29.58 20.78
N VAL A 10 -0.11 29.16 21.45
CA VAL A 10 0.06 29.33 22.91
C VAL A 10 0.73 30.64 23.28
N ARG A 11 1.55 31.24 22.38
CA ARG A 11 2.30 32.50 22.63
C ARG A 11 2.27 33.45 21.43
N ALA A 12 1.11 33.61 20.84
CA ALA A 12 0.91 34.39 19.61
C ALA A 12 1.48 35.84 19.72
N ASP A 13 1.32 36.47 20.89
CA ASP A 13 1.79 37.84 21.09
C ASP A 13 3.31 38.00 21.17
N GLU A 14 4.01 37.04 21.78
CA GLU A 14 5.48 37.09 21.85
C GLU A 14 6.12 36.78 20.50
N PHE A 15 5.54 35.81 19.75
CA PHE A 15 6.05 35.46 18.43
C PHE A 15 5.79 36.54 17.39
N SER A 16 4.64 37.21 17.46
CA SER A 16 4.31 38.38 16.63
C SER A 16 5.32 39.52 16.81
N ARG A 17 5.75 39.77 18.04
CA ARG A 17 6.79 40.79 18.35
C ARG A 17 8.15 40.43 17.76
N ILE A 18 8.51 39.12 17.74
CA ILE A 18 9.75 38.65 17.13
C ILE A 18 9.66 38.78 15.61
N GLN A 19 8.55 38.34 15.03
CA GLN A 19 8.32 38.44 13.57
C GLN A 19 8.31 39.87 13.05
N ALA A 20 7.80 40.83 13.83
CA ALA A 20 7.76 42.24 13.46
C ALA A 20 9.16 42.88 13.31
N ARG A 21 10.20 42.25 13.87
CA ARG A 21 11.58 42.73 13.75
C ARG A 21 12.27 42.32 12.44
N PHE A 22 11.70 41.37 11.68
CA PHE A 22 12.26 40.88 10.44
C PHE A 22 11.48 41.43 9.25
N LYS A 23 12.15 42.23 8.41
CA LYS A 23 11.56 42.80 7.21
C LYS A 23 11.29 41.78 6.10
N THR A 24 12.12 40.75 6.04
CA THR A 24 11.99 39.67 5.04
C THR A 24 11.66 38.37 5.76
N ARG A 25 10.55 37.76 5.36
CA ARG A 25 10.10 36.47 5.87
C ARG A 25 10.18 35.47 4.74
N LEU A 26 10.92 34.40 4.92
CA LEU A 26 10.98 33.29 4.01
C LEU A 26 10.29 32.09 4.68
N SER A 27 9.20 31.64 4.09
CA SER A 27 8.57 30.37 4.47
C SER A 27 9.14 29.28 3.58
N LEU A 28 9.79 28.30 4.20
CA LEU A 28 10.12 27.06 3.51
C LEU A 28 8.87 26.18 3.53
N SER A 29 8.27 25.96 2.36
CA SER A 29 7.14 25.05 2.22
C SER A 29 7.64 23.64 1.84
N SER A 30 6.97 22.62 2.34
CA SER A 30 7.25 21.22 1.98
C SER A 30 6.98 20.91 0.50
N SER A 31 6.33 21.82 -0.22
CA SER A 31 6.08 21.71 -1.66
C SER A 31 7.34 21.73 -2.53
N SER A 32 8.52 22.01 -1.96
CA SER A 32 9.80 22.03 -2.68
C SER A 32 10.70 20.83 -2.39
N VAL A 33 10.24 19.82 -1.61
CA VAL A 33 11.08 18.65 -1.31
C VAL A 33 11.35 17.84 -2.56
N ASP A 34 10.36 17.67 -3.41
CA ASP A 34 10.49 16.96 -4.69
C ASP A 34 11.53 17.64 -5.58
N GLU A 35 11.46 18.98 -5.71
CA GLU A 35 12.44 19.76 -6.46
C GLU A 35 13.87 19.64 -5.89
N VAL A 36 14.02 19.56 -4.57
CA VAL A 36 15.32 19.34 -3.94
C VAL A 36 15.85 17.93 -4.26
N ILE A 37 15.00 16.91 -4.21
CA ILE A 37 15.38 15.54 -4.58
C ILE A 37 15.84 15.53 -6.04
N GLN A 38 15.06 16.04 -6.97
CA GLN A 38 15.34 16.08 -8.39
C GLN A 38 16.64 16.84 -8.70
N LYS A 39 16.81 18.06 -8.15
CA LYS A 39 17.95 18.93 -8.47
C LYS A 39 19.23 18.63 -7.70
N ARG A 40 19.16 17.93 -6.57
CA ARG A 40 20.33 17.66 -5.71
C ARG A 40 20.71 16.20 -5.65
N ILE A 41 19.73 15.30 -5.45
CA ILE A 41 19.99 13.85 -5.34
C ILE A 41 20.04 13.21 -6.72
N LEU A 42 19.09 13.57 -7.60
CA LEU A 42 18.88 12.94 -8.91
C LEU A 42 19.47 13.72 -10.09
N LYS A 43 20.29 14.74 -9.82
CA LYS A 43 20.87 15.56 -10.90
C LYS A 43 21.68 14.70 -11.86
N LYS A 44 21.28 14.67 -13.13
CA LYS A 44 21.92 13.93 -14.22
C LYS A 44 23.00 14.77 -14.90
N THR A 45 23.94 14.08 -15.52
CA THR A 45 24.85 14.68 -16.49
C THR A 45 24.14 14.82 -17.84
N PRO A 46 24.57 15.73 -18.73
CA PRO A 46 23.97 15.85 -20.06
C PRO A 46 24.03 14.57 -20.91
N GLU A 47 24.98 13.69 -20.64
CA GLU A 47 25.08 12.38 -21.28
C GLU A 47 23.99 11.43 -20.76
N ALA A 48 23.80 11.38 -19.44
CA ALA A 48 22.75 10.57 -18.83
C ALA A 48 21.35 11.03 -19.26
N GLU A 49 21.10 12.35 -19.36
CA GLU A 49 19.82 12.89 -19.86
C GLU A 49 19.53 12.39 -21.28
N ARG A 50 20.52 12.48 -22.21
CA ARG A 50 20.34 11.96 -23.58
C ARG A 50 20.06 10.47 -23.63
N THR A 51 20.72 9.70 -22.77
CA THR A 51 20.47 8.26 -22.67
C THR A 51 19.05 7.98 -22.19
N LEU A 52 18.59 8.69 -21.17
CA LEU A 52 17.24 8.54 -20.64
C LEU A 52 16.16 9.00 -21.63
N ASP A 53 16.40 10.08 -22.39
CA ASP A 53 15.51 10.51 -23.47
C ASP A 53 15.32 9.39 -24.51
N ALA A 54 16.43 8.78 -24.97
CA ALA A 54 16.38 7.68 -25.93
C ALA A 54 15.67 6.43 -25.35
N VAL A 55 15.85 6.14 -24.06
CA VAL A 55 15.13 5.08 -23.36
C VAL A 55 13.62 5.39 -23.33
N TYR A 56 13.24 6.63 -23.00
CA TYR A 56 11.83 7.02 -22.95
C TYR A 56 11.16 6.93 -24.32
N GLU A 57 11.80 7.40 -25.37
CA GLU A 57 11.26 7.30 -26.73
C GLU A 57 10.96 5.85 -27.12
N LYS A 58 11.83 4.93 -26.76
CA LYS A 58 11.68 3.51 -27.06
C LYS A 58 10.64 2.80 -26.19
N GLU A 59 10.63 3.08 -24.89
CA GLU A 59 9.88 2.31 -23.88
C GLU A 59 8.60 3.01 -23.40
N SER A 60 8.27 4.22 -23.90
CA SER A 60 7.14 5.03 -23.39
C SER A 60 5.79 4.34 -23.42
N SER A 61 5.53 3.50 -24.42
CA SER A 61 4.28 2.73 -24.51
C SER A 61 4.20 1.63 -23.45
N GLY A 62 5.34 0.95 -23.22
CA GLY A 62 5.48 -0.06 -22.16
C GLY A 62 5.29 0.56 -20.79
N MET A 63 5.93 1.70 -20.51
CA MET A 63 5.81 2.42 -19.26
C MET A 63 4.38 2.89 -18.97
N ARG A 64 3.66 3.40 -19.99
CA ARG A 64 2.23 3.76 -19.83
C ARG A 64 1.37 2.57 -19.44
N ASN A 65 1.61 1.41 -20.03
CA ASN A 65 0.92 0.18 -19.66
C ASN A 65 1.35 -0.31 -18.26
N LEU A 66 2.65 -0.23 -17.94
CA LEU A 66 3.17 -0.65 -16.63
C LEU A 66 2.50 0.14 -15.51
N PHE A 67 2.46 1.47 -15.59
CA PHE A 67 1.94 2.36 -14.55
C PHE A 67 0.43 2.65 -14.67
N SER A 68 -0.35 1.72 -15.21
CA SER A 68 -1.80 1.81 -15.26
C SER A 68 -2.40 1.25 -13.96
N PHE A 69 -2.61 2.12 -12.99
CA PHE A 69 -3.19 1.76 -11.69
C PHE A 69 -4.70 1.49 -11.77
N THR A 70 -5.18 0.61 -10.90
CA THR A 70 -6.59 0.23 -10.81
C THR A 70 -7.23 0.83 -9.56
N ASN A 71 -8.31 1.60 -9.72
CA ASN A 71 -9.05 2.23 -8.62
C ASN A 71 -8.19 3.13 -7.71
N ALA A 72 -7.07 3.66 -8.21
CA ALA A 72 -6.24 4.61 -7.50
C ALA A 72 -6.70 6.05 -7.73
N MET A 73 -6.26 6.97 -6.87
CA MET A 73 -6.52 8.40 -7.08
C MET A 73 -5.94 8.90 -8.41
N PRO A 74 -6.57 9.89 -9.08
CA PRO A 74 -6.14 10.38 -10.40
C PRO A 74 -4.70 10.90 -10.48
N ASP A 75 -4.16 11.37 -9.34
CA ASP A 75 -2.78 11.87 -9.26
C ASP A 75 -1.74 10.77 -9.12
N ILE A 76 -2.17 9.53 -8.84
CA ILE A 76 -1.32 8.35 -8.79
C ILE A 76 -1.08 7.85 -10.21
N LYS A 77 0.01 8.28 -10.83
CA LYS A 77 0.34 7.99 -12.23
C LYS A 77 1.83 7.86 -12.48
N GLY A 78 2.17 7.29 -13.62
CA GLY A 78 3.53 7.21 -14.14
C GLY A 78 4.00 8.54 -14.78
N PHE A 79 4.99 8.43 -15.63
CA PHE A 79 5.61 9.57 -16.29
C PHE A 79 4.69 10.24 -17.33
N SER A 80 4.66 11.57 -17.34
CA SER A 80 3.88 12.37 -18.29
C SER A 80 4.64 12.64 -19.60
N GLY A 81 5.96 12.54 -19.59
CA GLY A 81 6.81 12.82 -20.76
C GLY A 81 8.30 12.57 -20.49
N PRO A 82 9.15 12.74 -21.54
CA PRO A 82 10.58 12.47 -21.45
C PRO A 82 11.29 13.35 -20.42
N ALA A 83 10.94 14.64 -20.36
CA ALA A 83 11.56 15.57 -19.41
C ALA A 83 11.33 15.12 -17.95
N GLN A 84 10.10 14.72 -17.60
CA GLN A 84 9.79 14.22 -16.27
C GLN A 84 10.47 12.88 -16.02
N PHE A 85 10.54 11.99 -17.01
CA PHE A 85 11.28 10.73 -16.89
C PHE A 85 12.75 10.98 -16.58
N ALA A 86 13.43 11.84 -17.34
CA ALA A 86 14.82 12.17 -17.09
C ALA A 86 15.04 12.85 -15.72
N GLU A 87 14.12 13.68 -15.26
CA GLU A 87 14.21 14.37 -13.98
C GLU A 87 14.02 13.41 -12.78
N ASP A 88 12.98 12.56 -12.81
CA ASP A 88 12.58 11.72 -11.70
C ASP A 88 13.33 10.39 -11.61
N PHE A 89 13.83 9.85 -12.75
CA PHE A 89 14.48 8.54 -12.80
C PHE A 89 15.57 8.40 -11.71
N PRO A 90 15.69 7.27 -11.00
CA PRO A 90 14.98 5.99 -11.17
C PRO A 90 13.66 5.87 -10.36
N PHE A 91 13.13 6.97 -9.86
CA PHE A 91 11.82 7.02 -9.22
C PHE A 91 10.71 7.30 -10.22
N VAL A 92 9.49 6.91 -9.85
CA VAL A 92 8.29 7.18 -10.63
C VAL A 92 7.50 8.31 -9.95
N PRO A 93 6.87 9.24 -10.69
CA PRO A 93 6.21 10.42 -10.12
C PRO A 93 5.27 10.13 -8.95
N TYR A 94 4.49 9.04 -8.99
CA TYR A 94 3.59 8.68 -7.90
C TYR A 94 4.31 8.45 -6.57
N GLN A 95 5.59 8.04 -6.59
CA GLN A 95 6.33 7.74 -5.36
C GLN A 95 6.58 8.99 -4.53
N PHE A 96 6.81 10.14 -5.14
CA PHE A 96 6.97 11.40 -4.42
C PHE A 96 5.70 11.73 -3.62
N LEU A 97 4.53 11.66 -4.28
CA LEU A 97 3.24 11.93 -3.65
C LEU A 97 2.91 10.93 -2.54
N ILE A 98 3.05 9.63 -2.82
CA ILE A 98 2.73 8.57 -1.86
C ILE A 98 3.66 8.60 -0.65
N MET A 99 4.96 8.82 -0.86
CA MET A 99 5.92 8.90 0.25
C MET A 99 5.66 10.11 1.15
N GLN A 100 5.28 11.27 0.61
CA GLN A 100 4.86 12.40 1.44
C GLN A 100 3.70 12.01 2.36
N LYS A 101 2.66 11.37 1.81
CA LYS A 101 1.50 10.92 2.58
C LYS A 101 1.89 9.86 3.62
N ILE A 102 2.68 8.86 3.24
CA ILE A 102 3.17 7.81 4.15
C ILE A 102 3.92 8.43 5.33
N PHE A 103 4.84 9.36 5.08
CA PHE A 103 5.58 10.02 6.17
C PHE A 103 4.67 10.85 7.09
N VAL A 104 3.63 11.50 6.55
CA VAL A 104 2.63 12.22 7.36
C VAL A 104 1.86 11.26 8.24
N GLU A 105 1.39 10.14 7.70
CA GLU A 105 0.57 9.18 8.43
C GLU A 105 1.40 8.40 9.49
N ILE A 106 2.62 7.98 9.16
CA ILE A 106 3.52 7.35 10.16
C ILE A 106 3.78 8.32 11.33
N ARG A 107 3.87 9.63 11.07
CA ARG A 107 4.06 10.64 12.11
C ARG A 107 2.84 10.78 13.02
N LYS A 108 1.62 10.66 12.47
CA LYS A 108 0.38 10.74 13.24
C LYS A 108 0.15 9.50 14.11
N HIS A 109 0.50 8.33 13.61
CA HIS A 109 0.18 7.03 14.21
C HIS A 109 1.37 6.33 14.89
N GLY A 110 2.60 6.78 14.62
CA GLY A 110 3.79 6.19 15.22
C GLY A 110 4.02 6.71 16.66
N ASN A 111 4.56 5.85 17.53
CA ASN A 111 5.03 6.22 18.88
C ASN A 111 6.31 7.08 18.84
N ALA A 112 6.69 7.57 17.68
CA ALA A 112 7.82 8.48 17.51
C ALA A 112 7.46 9.85 18.10
N GLY A 113 7.40 9.91 19.43
CA GLY A 113 7.26 11.16 20.17
C GLY A 113 8.24 12.20 19.65
N LYS A 114 8.00 13.46 19.97
CA LYS A 114 8.76 14.75 19.76
C LYS A 114 10.12 14.72 19.00
N HIS A 115 10.71 13.57 18.72
CA HIS A 115 11.99 13.41 18.01
C HIS A 115 11.88 13.33 16.48
N PHE A 116 10.65 13.27 15.92
CA PHE A 116 10.41 13.29 14.47
C PHE A 116 10.37 14.73 13.93
N SER A 117 11.28 15.59 14.38
CA SER A 117 11.32 17.01 14.02
C SER A 117 11.83 17.30 12.59
N GLY A 118 11.99 16.30 11.74
CA GLY A 118 12.60 16.45 10.42
C GLY A 118 11.92 15.63 9.32
N GLY A 119 10.60 15.72 9.15
CA GLY A 119 9.89 14.98 8.11
C GLY A 119 10.48 15.17 6.69
N GLU A 120 10.90 16.39 6.37
CA GLU A 120 11.58 16.72 5.11
C GLU A 120 12.96 16.07 5.03
N ARG A 121 13.75 16.12 6.12
CA ARG A 121 15.06 15.47 6.19
C ARG A 121 14.95 13.95 6.06
N SER A 122 13.96 13.35 6.70
CA SER A 122 13.72 11.91 6.62
C SER A 122 13.30 11.49 5.20
N MET A 123 12.49 12.32 4.52
CA MET A 123 12.12 12.09 3.14
C MET A 123 13.35 12.18 2.20
N LEU A 124 14.18 13.22 2.35
CA LEU A 124 15.44 13.34 1.58
C LEU A 124 16.36 12.13 1.81
N SER A 125 16.56 11.73 3.07
CA SER A 125 17.35 10.52 3.39
C SER A 125 16.75 9.27 2.75
N GLY A 126 15.42 9.12 2.79
CA GLY A 126 14.73 7.98 2.20
C GLY A 126 14.96 7.84 0.71
N PHE A 127 14.84 8.93 -0.04
CA PHE A 127 15.12 8.92 -1.47
C PHE A 127 16.60 8.69 -1.76
N GLN A 128 17.51 9.27 -0.96
CA GLN A 128 18.94 9.06 -1.10
C GLN A 128 19.33 7.60 -0.83
N GLU A 129 18.85 7.02 0.26
CA GLU A 129 19.13 5.61 0.60
C GLU A 129 18.55 4.65 -0.43
N ALA A 130 17.33 4.94 -0.90
CA ALA A 130 16.66 4.10 -1.89
C ALA A 130 17.36 4.12 -3.26
N VAL A 131 17.81 5.30 -3.73
CA VAL A 131 18.55 5.38 -5.00
C VAL A 131 19.93 4.72 -4.93
N GLN A 132 20.59 4.76 -3.77
CA GLN A 132 21.88 4.07 -3.59
C GLN A 132 21.77 2.55 -3.75
N LYS A 133 20.59 1.95 -3.49
CA LYS A 133 20.37 0.52 -3.70
C LYS A 133 20.39 0.11 -5.18
N VAL A 134 20.14 1.04 -6.08
CA VAL A 134 20.09 0.80 -7.53
C VAL A 134 21.25 1.48 -8.30
N GLU A 135 22.22 2.12 -7.63
CA GLU A 135 23.31 2.89 -8.27
C GLU A 135 24.15 2.09 -9.27
N LYS A 136 24.22 0.76 -9.12
CA LYS A 136 24.99 -0.16 -9.99
C LYS A 136 24.13 -0.83 -11.05
N GLN A 137 22.84 -0.49 -11.11
CA GLN A 137 21.92 -1.02 -12.10
C GLN A 137 22.02 -0.25 -13.42
N ASN A 138 21.31 -0.72 -14.43
CA ASN A 138 21.29 -0.11 -15.75
C ASN A 138 20.23 1.00 -15.88
N GLU A 139 20.14 1.60 -17.05
CA GLU A 139 19.23 2.70 -17.40
C GLU A 139 17.74 2.30 -17.46
N PHE A 140 17.40 1.06 -17.17
CA PHE A 140 16.01 0.57 -17.11
C PHE A 140 15.53 0.35 -15.67
N ALA A 141 16.46 0.37 -14.71
CA ALA A 141 16.16 0.05 -13.32
C ALA A 141 15.28 1.11 -12.65
N LEU A 142 14.32 0.65 -11.85
CA LEU A 142 13.49 1.49 -11.00
C LEU A 142 13.76 1.17 -9.54
N VAL A 143 13.37 2.09 -8.67
CA VAL A 143 13.34 1.86 -7.23
C VAL A 143 11.94 1.36 -6.84
N PRO A 144 11.75 0.09 -6.46
CA PRO A 144 10.45 -0.38 -5.99
C PRO A 144 10.10 0.25 -4.63
N LEU A 145 8.80 0.46 -4.40
CA LEU A 145 8.33 1.24 -3.23
C LEU A 145 8.75 0.63 -1.88
N PHE A 146 8.85 -0.69 -1.77
CA PHE A 146 9.26 -1.34 -0.52
C PHE A 146 10.65 -0.94 -0.03
N ARG A 147 11.53 -0.43 -0.90
CA ARG A 147 12.88 0.02 -0.53
C ARG A 147 12.88 1.19 0.46
N PHE A 148 11.81 1.96 0.52
CA PHE A 148 11.65 3.04 1.49
C PHE A 148 11.37 2.54 2.92
N TYR A 149 11.05 1.24 3.10
CA TYR A 149 10.82 0.67 4.42
C TYR A 149 12.02 0.83 5.34
N ASP A 150 13.23 0.61 4.84
CA ASP A 150 14.45 0.68 5.64
C ASP A 150 14.66 2.06 6.29
N THR A 151 14.26 3.13 5.60
CA THR A 151 14.31 4.50 6.14
C THR A 151 13.26 4.74 7.21
N VAL A 152 12.04 4.22 7.02
CA VAL A 152 10.98 4.41 8.01
C VAL A 152 11.10 3.46 9.19
N HIS A 153 11.84 2.35 9.04
CA HIS A 153 12.01 1.31 10.07
C HIS A 153 12.41 1.84 11.44
N SER A 154 13.32 2.83 11.50
CA SER A 154 13.79 3.41 12.75
C SER A 154 12.72 4.19 13.53
N PHE A 155 11.65 4.58 12.86
CA PHE A 155 10.53 5.37 13.42
C PHE A 155 9.32 4.52 13.77
N LEU A 156 9.34 3.22 13.43
CA LEU A 156 8.22 2.32 13.64
C LEU A 156 8.16 1.81 15.08
N ASP A 157 6.96 1.48 15.51
CA ASP A 157 6.74 0.76 16.75
C ASP A 157 7.45 -0.61 16.73
N SER A 158 7.88 -1.07 17.89
CA SER A 158 8.55 -2.36 18.04
C SER A 158 7.65 -3.53 17.60
N SER A 159 6.34 -3.43 17.81
CA SER A 159 5.37 -4.44 17.39
C SER A 159 5.41 -4.67 15.88
N ILE A 160 5.43 -3.58 15.11
CA ILE A 160 5.51 -3.63 13.64
C ILE A 160 6.85 -4.21 13.18
N ARG A 161 7.95 -3.72 13.76
CA ARG A 161 9.30 -4.23 13.43
C ARG A 161 9.40 -5.72 13.67
N ASN A 162 8.88 -6.19 14.81
CA ASN A 162 8.90 -7.61 15.18
C ASN A 162 8.19 -8.50 14.16
N VAL A 163 7.08 -8.05 13.57
CA VAL A 163 6.37 -8.81 12.52
C VAL A 163 7.27 -9.03 11.31
N ILE A 164 7.91 -7.98 10.82
CA ILE A 164 8.78 -8.05 9.63
C ILE A 164 10.08 -8.82 9.93
N ASP A 165 10.66 -8.61 11.11
CA ASP A 165 11.86 -9.33 11.56
C ASP A 165 11.57 -10.84 11.70
N ARG A 166 10.39 -11.22 12.20
CA ARG A 166 9.94 -12.61 12.29
C ARG A 166 9.77 -13.23 10.90
N CYS A 167 9.16 -12.50 9.95
CA CYS A 167 9.06 -12.94 8.57
C CYS A 167 10.45 -13.13 7.94
N SER A 168 11.40 -12.22 8.17
CA SER A 168 12.77 -12.32 7.69
C SER A 168 13.49 -13.55 8.26
N LYS A 169 13.35 -13.81 9.56
CA LYS A 169 13.88 -15.02 10.21
C LYS A 169 13.27 -16.31 9.67
N ALA A 170 11.98 -16.32 9.38
CA ALA A 170 11.33 -17.49 8.77
C ALA A 170 11.90 -17.78 7.38
N VAL A 171 12.25 -16.75 6.59
CA VAL A 171 12.97 -16.93 5.32
C VAL A 171 14.37 -17.53 5.54
N GLU A 172 15.14 -17.00 6.49
CA GLU A 172 16.48 -17.49 6.83
C GLU A 172 16.45 -18.96 7.30
N ASN A 173 15.42 -19.35 8.05
CA ASN A 173 15.21 -20.71 8.55
C ASN A 173 14.58 -21.66 7.52
N HIS A 174 14.23 -21.19 6.33
CA HIS A 174 13.49 -21.94 5.31
C HIS A 174 12.12 -22.45 5.77
N ASP A 175 11.40 -21.67 6.57
CA ASP A 175 10.09 -22.00 7.14
C ASP A 175 8.94 -21.74 6.15
N GLY A 176 9.13 -22.06 4.87
CA GLY A 176 8.11 -21.95 3.83
C GLY A 176 7.85 -20.54 3.29
N LEU A 177 8.71 -19.56 3.64
CA LEU A 177 8.71 -18.21 3.09
C LEU A 177 9.94 -17.97 2.20
N GLU A 178 9.82 -17.04 1.27
CA GLU A 178 10.86 -16.64 0.33
C GLU A 178 11.28 -15.16 0.54
N PRO A 179 12.47 -14.72 0.09
CA PRO A 179 12.91 -13.33 0.24
C PRO A 179 11.91 -12.30 -0.28
N MET A 180 11.21 -12.61 -1.38
CA MET A 180 10.18 -11.74 -1.95
C MET A 180 9.01 -11.53 -0.97
N ASP A 181 8.70 -12.47 -0.10
CA ASP A 181 7.60 -12.36 0.86
C ASP A 181 7.86 -11.24 1.88
N VAL A 182 9.12 -11.08 2.29
CA VAL A 182 9.54 -9.96 3.14
C VAL A 182 9.37 -8.62 2.44
N ASP A 183 9.74 -8.53 1.16
CA ASP A 183 9.61 -7.30 0.37
C ASP A 183 8.13 -6.93 0.16
N VAL A 184 7.28 -7.93 -0.12
CA VAL A 184 5.82 -7.74 -0.22
C VAL A 184 5.22 -7.29 1.11
N LEU A 185 5.66 -7.89 2.22
CA LEU A 185 5.19 -7.52 3.56
C LEU A 185 5.58 -6.08 3.92
N LYS A 186 6.83 -5.67 3.61
CA LYS A 186 7.30 -4.29 3.75
C LYS A 186 6.46 -3.32 2.92
N LEU A 187 6.16 -3.69 1.67
CA LEU A 187 5.31 -2.88 0.79
C LEU A 187 3.91 -2.70 1.38
N LEU A 188 3.24 -3.80 1.77
CA LEU A 188 1.89 -3.75 2.34
C LEU A 188 1.84 -2.91 3.62
N TYR A 189 2.90 -2.96 4.43
CA TYR A 189 3.00 -2.07 5.58
C TYR A 189 3.05 -0.59 5.17
N LEU A 190 3.90 -0.22 4.20
CA LEU A 190 4.03 1.16 3.76
C LEU A 190 2.71 1.74 3.23
N ILE A 191 1.97 0.97 2.42
CA ILE A 191 0.74 1.44 1.80
C ILE A 191 -0.50 1.30 2.71
N ARG A 192 -0.36 0.69 3.90
CA ARG A 192 -1.47 0.51 4.86
C ARG A 192 -2.23 1.80 5.14
N TYR A 193 -1.50 2.91 5.27
CA TYR A 193 -2.05 4.20 5.64
C TYR A 193 -2.56 5.03 4.46
N VAL A 194 -2.31 4.60 3.25
CA VAL A 194 -2.69 5.27 2.01
C VAL A 194 -3.55 4.38 1.10
N ASN A 195 -4.23 3.41 1.69
CA ASN A 195 -5.04 2.44 0.97
C ASN A 195 -6.24 3.06 0.24
N GLU A 196 -6.74 4.22 0.69
CA GLU A 196 -7.76 4.99 -0.03
C GLU A 196 -7.20 5.66 -1.28
N ASP A 197 -5.92 6.04 -1.26
CA ASP A 197 -5.24 6.65 -2.41
C ASP A 197 -4.83 5.61 -3.45
N ILE A 198 -4.32 4.46 -2.98
CA ILE A 198 -3.85 3.36 -3.81
C ILE A 198 -4.22 2.01 -3.18
N PRO A 199 -5.34 1.41 -3.58
CA PRO A 199 -5.78 0.12 -3.05
C PRO A 199 -4.73 -0.97 -3.27
N ALA A 200 -4.48 -1.77 -2.23
CA ALA A 200 -3.52 -2.87 -2.24
C ALA A 200 -4.06 -4.11 -2.96
N ASN A 201 -4.62 -3.94 -4.17
CA ASN A 201 -5.01 -5.05 -5.04
C ASN A 201 -3.80 -5.61 -5.80
N LEU A 202 -3.93 -6.81 -6.33
CA LEU A 202 -2.82 -7.51 -6.99
C LEU A 202 -2.22 -6.71 -8.16
N ASP A 203 -3.02 -6.00 -8.94
CA ASP A 203 -2.55 -5.22 -10.09
C ASP A 203 -1.70 -4.01 -9.66
N ASN A 204 -2.14 -3.31 -8.62
CA ASN A 204 -1.38 -2.20 -8.06
C ASN A 204 -0.10 -2.68 -7.37
N LEU A 205 -0.14 -3.82 -6.65
CA LEU A 205 1.05 -4.40 -6.02
C LEU A 205 2.12 -4.76 -7.06
N VAL A 206 1.74 -5.28 -8.25
CA VAL A 206 2.68 -5.51 -9.35
C VAL A 206 3.43 -4.23 -9.74
N ILE A 207 2.71 -3.11 -9.83
CA ILE A 207 3.28 -1.81 -10.20
C ILE A 207 4.21 -1.29 -9.10
N LEU A 208 3.79 -1.38 -7.84
CA LEU A 208 4.56 -0.90 -6.69
C LEU A 208 5.83 -1.71 -6.42
N MET A 209 5.87 -2.97 -6.87
CA MET A 209 7.03 -3.85 -6.80
C MET A 209 7.97 -3.72 -8.01
N ALA A 210 7.62 -2.89 -9.00
CA ALA A 210 8.40 -2.79 -10.24
C ALA A 210 9.82 -2.25 -9.96
N ASP A 211 10.82 -3.01 -10.40
CA ASP A 211 12.24 -2.72 -10.31
C ASP A 211 12.91 -2.47 -11.68
N ASP A 212 12.15 -2.60 -12.78
CA ASP A 212 12.58 -2.33 -14.16
C ASP A 212 11.39 -1.78 -14.97
N ILE A 213 11.62 -0.79 -15.83
CA ILE A 213 10.57 -0.20 -16.70
C ILE A 213 10.03 -1.19 -17.74
N ARG A 214 10.74 -2.28 -18.00
CA ARG A 214 10.36 -3.37 -18.92
C ARG A 214 9.80 -4.57 -18.19
N LEU A 215 9.38 -4.40 -16.93
CA LEU A 215 8.82 -5.47 -16.13
C LEU A 215 7.70 -6.21 -16.87
N GLU A 216 7.80 -7.52 -16.94
CA GLU A 216 6.74 -8.36 -17.47
C GLU A 216 5.67 -8.58 -16.40
N LYS A 217 4.56 -7.83 -16.52
CA LYS A 217 3.48 -7.81 -15.52
C LYS A 217 2.88 -9.19 -15.24
N VAL A 218 2.75 -10.05 -16.25
CA VAL A 218 2.16 -11.37 -16.10
C VAL A 218 3.02 -12.26 -15.21
N ALA A 219 4.32 -12.32 -15.49
CA ALA A 219 5.26 -13.11 -14.70
C ALA A 219 5.36 -12.58 -13.25
N MET A 220 5.43 -11.27 -13.07
CA MET A 220 5.44 -10.66 -11.73
C MET A 220 4.13 -10.95 -10.98
N ARG A 221 2.98 -10.89 -11.66
CA ARG A 221 1.67 -11.19 -11.06
C ARG A 221 1.61 -12.60 -10.49
N GLU A 222 2.13 -13.59 -11.21
CA GLU A 222 2.15 -14.98 -10.73
C GLU A 222 3.09 -15.15 -9.52
N LYS A 223 4.27 -14.52 -9.54
CA LYS A 223 5.18 -14.51 -8.39
C LYS A 223 4.55 -13.86 -7.17
N LEU A 224 3.91 -12.71 -7.34
CA LEU A 224 3.20 -12.00 -6.27
C LEU A 224 2.05 -12.83 -5.70
N ARG A 225 1.26 -13.51 -6.56
CA ARG A 225 0.19 -14.38 -6.09
C ARG A 225 0.73 -15.46 -5.17
N GLY A 226 1.80 -16.16 -5.57
CA GLY A 226 2.45 -17.15 -4.73
C GLY A 226 2.96 -16.58 -3.40
N SER A 227 3.54 -15.37 -3.42
CA SER A 227 3.99 -14.66 -2.22
C SER A 227 2.83 -14.33 -1.29
N LEU A 228 1.75 -13.75 -1.82
CA LEU A 228 0.56 -13.41 -1.05
C LEU A 228 -0.11 -14.65 -0.44
N ASP A 229 -0.15 -15.76 -1.16
CA ASP A 229 -0.70 -17.03 -0.66
C ASP A 229 0.14 -17.58 0.51
N ARG A 230 1.47 -17.54 0.43
CA ARG A 230 2.37 -17.94 1.54
C ARG A 230 2.18 -17.03 2.76
N LEU A 231 2.14 -15.72 2.56
CA LEU A 231 1.95 -14.75 3.65
C LEU A 231 0.57 -14.89 4.32
N MET A 232 -0.50 -15.14 3.55
CA MET A 232 -1.83 -15.44 4.10
C MET A 232 -1.83 -16.77 4.86
N GLY A 233 -1.22 -17.80 4.31
CA GLY A 233 -1.13 -19.12 4.96
C GLY A 233 -0.45 -19.08 6.33
N GLN A 234 0.47 -18.13 6.54
CA GLN A 234 1.15 -17.89 7.82
C GLN A 234 0.56 -16.73 8.64
N ASN A 235 -0.58 -16.17 8.23
CA ASN A 235 -1.30 -15.07 8.89
C ASN A 235 -0.51 -13.76 9.02
N TYR A 236 0.48 -13.49 8.18
CA TYR A 236 1.15 -12.19 8.13
C TYR A 236 0.29 -11.09 7.51
N ILE A 237 -0.60 -11.49 6.62
CA ILE A 237 -1.51 -10.59 5.91
C ILE A 237 -2.94 -11.13 5.91
N GLY A 238 -3.90 -10.23 5.83
CA GLY A 238 -5.31 -10.53 5.62
C GLY A 238 -5.74 -10.12 4.21
N ARG A 239 -6.95 -10.55 3.82
CA ARG A 239 -7.58 -10.16 2.57
C ARG A 239 -9.00 -9.68 2.81
N THR A 240 -9.36 -8.53 2.24
CA THR A 240 -10.71 -7.97 2.26
C THR A 240 -11.14 -7.67 0.83
N GLY A 241 -12.07 -8.46 0.30
CA GLY A 241 -12.44 -8.36 -1.11
C GLY A 241 -11.25 -8.70 -2.03
N ASP A 242 -10.81 -7.73 -2.82
CA ASP A 242 -9.67 -7.82 -3.73
C ASP A 242 -8.38 -7.19 -3.20
N THR A 243 -8.40 -6.61 -2.00
CA THR A 243 -7.26 -5.93 -1.38
C THR A 243 -6.63 -6.77 -0.27
N TYR A 244 -5.31 -6.61 -0.11
CA TYR A 244 -4.49 -7.27 0.89
C TYR A 244 -4.06 -6.28 1.97
N ASN A 245 -4.03 -6.74 3.23
CA ASN A 245 -3.75 -5.89 4.38
C ASN A 245 -2.64 -6.50 5.23
N PHE A 246 -1.64 -5.69 5.59
CA PHE A 246 -0.66 -6.04 6.62
C PHE A 246 -1.37 -6.24 7.96
N LEU A 247 -1.03 -7.30 8.69
CA LEU A 247 -1.59 -7.58 10.02
C LEU A 247 -0.53 -7.36 11.10
N THR A 248 -0.86 -6.58 12.13
CA THR A 248 -0.10 -6.48 13.39
C THR A 248 -0.17 -7.79 14.16
N ASP A 249 0.65 -7.96 15.20
CA ASP A 249 0.63 -9.16 16.04
C ASP A 249 -0.78 -9.44 16.62
N GLU A 250 -1.46 -8.40 17.10
CA GLU A 250 -2.83 -8.52 17.64
C GLU A 250 -3.84 -8.91 16.55
N GLU A 251 -3.73 -8.30 15.37
CA GLU A 251 -4.59 -8.64 14.21
C GLU A 251 -4.32 -10.07 13.72
N GLN A 252 -3.08 -10.56 13.78
CA GLN A 252 -2.73 -11.95 13.47
C GLN A 252 -3.35 -12.94 14.45
N ASP A 253 -3.34 -12.61 15.73
CA ASP A 253 -3.95 -13.49 16.75
C ASP A 253 -5.47 -13.54 16.58
N ILE A 254 -6.12 -12.42 16.29
CA ILE A 254 -7.56 -12.39 15.92
C ILE A 254 -7.81 -13.22 14.66
N GLN A 255 -6.96 -13.10 13.64
CA GLN A 255 -7.10 -13.86 12.39
C GLN A 255 -6.96 -15.37 12.62
N LYS A 256 -6.03 -15.79 13.49
CA LYS A 256 -5.88 -17.21 13.90
C LYS A 256 -7.15 -17.71 14.60
N GLU A 257 -7.69 -16.91 15.52
CA GLU A 257 -8.93 -17.25 16.25
C GLU A 257 -10.10 -17.41 15.26
N ILE A 258 -10.26 -16.48 14.31
CA ILE A 258 -11.26 -16.59 13.24
C ILE A 258 -11.07 -17.88 12.44
N ASN A 259 -9.84 -18.20 12.04
CA ASN A 259 -9.54 -19.39 11.24
C ASN A 259 -9.75 -20.71 12.01
N LEU A 260 -9.60 -20.67 13.33
CA LEU A 260 -9.85 -21.81 14.22
C LEU A 260 -11.33 -21.98 14.60
N THR A 261 -12.12 -20.93 14.42
CA THR A 261 -13.55 -20.97 14.75
C THR A 261 -14.28 -21.90 13.79
N GLN A 262 -14.81 -22.98 14.35
CA GLN A 262 -15.65 -23.92 13.59
C GLN A 262 -17.01 -23.27 13.33
N VAL A 263 -17.31 -23.05 12.06
CA VAL A 263 -18.62 -22.55 11.66
C VAL A 263 -19.57 -23.75 11.52
N ASP A 264 -20.67 -23.74 12.26
CA ASP A 264 -21.73 -24.74 12.14
C ASP A 264 -22.44 -24.57 10.78
N THR A 265 -22.11 -25.45 9.84
CA THR A 265 -22.74 -25.48 8.52
C THR A 265 -24.26 -25.65 8.60
N GLY A 266 -24.77 -26.36 9.60
CA GLY A 266 -26.19 -26.51 9.83
C GLY A 266 -26.87 -25.18 10.19
N ALA A 267 -26.21 -24.34 11.01
CA ALA A 267 -26.68 -23.01 11.33
C ALA A 267 -26.70 -22.10 10.09
N ILE A 268 -25.66 -22.15 9.24
CA ILE A 268 -25.62 -21.39 7.97
C ILE A 268 -26.79 -21.80 7.06
N VAL A 269 -26.97 -23.11 6.83
CA VAL A 269 -28.07 -23.62 6.00
C VAL A 269 -29.41 -23.19 6.57
N GLY A 270 -29.60 -23.25 7.89
CA GLY A 270 -30.80 -22.78 8.58
C GLY A 270 -31.07 -21.28 8.37
N ASP A 271 -30.06 -20.43 8.42
CA ASP A 271 -30.21 -18.99 8.20
C ASP A 271 -30.46 -18.65 6.73
N ILE A 272 -29.81 -19.33 5.80
CA ILE A 272 -30.10 -19.22 4.37
C ILE A 272 -31.58 -19.63 4.10
N ALA A 273 -32.03 -20.74 4.70
CA ALA A 273 -33.41 -21.20 4.57
C ALA A 273 -34.42 -20.16 5.11
N LYS A 274 -34.14 -19.52 6.24
CA LYS A 274 -34.98 -18.44 6.79
C LYS A 274 -35.07 -17.24 5.82
N ILE A 275 -33.94 -16.85 5.23
CA ILE A 275 -33.91 -15.75 4.25
C ILE A 275 -34.71 -16.12 3.00
N ILE A 276 -34.46 -17.29 2.43
CA ILE A 276 -35.15 -17.75 1.20
C ILE A 276 -36.64 -17.86 1.44
N PHE A 277 -37.04 -18.64 2.45
CA PHE A 277 -38.45 -19.02 2.65
C PHE A 277 -39.23 -18.08 3.60
N GLY A 278 -38.55 -17.19 4.31
CA GLY A 278 -39.20 -16.22 5.16
C GLY A 278 -39.26 -14.81 4.57
N ILE A 279 -38.34 -14.47 3.65
CA ILE A 279 -38.21 -13.10 3.13
C ILE A 279 -38.39 -13.07 1.60
N ILE A 280 -37.72 -13.97 0.85
CA ILE A 280 -37.71 -13.94 -0.61
C ILE A 280 -38.94 -14.67 -1.19
N TYR A 281 -39.25 -15.84 -0.66
CA TYR A 281 -40.33 -16.70 -1.13
C TYR A 281 -41.11 -17.34 0.03
N ASP A 282 -42.11 -16.65 0.51
CA ASP A 282 -42.91 -17.03 1.68
C ASP A 282 -44.10 -17.97 1.33
N ALA A 283 -44.35 -18.23 0.05
CA ALA A 283 -45.41 -19.08 -0.38
C ALA A 283 -45.17 -20.54 0.04
N LYS A 284 -46.17 -21.18 0.66
CA LYS A 284 -46.10 -22.59 1.10
C LYS A 284 -46.81 -23.57 0.16
N LYS A 285 -47.54 -23.05 -0.82
CA LYS A 285 -48.33 -23.83 -1.77
C LYS A 285 -48.45 -23.10 -3.07
N PHE A 286 -48.53 -23.87 -4.14
CA PHE A 286 -48.87 -23.42 -5.48
C PHE A 286 -50.32 -23.67 -5.76
N ARG A 287 -51.07 -22.67 -6.22
CA ARG A 287 -52.48 -22.79 -6.61
C ARG A 287 -52.64 -22.91 -8.11
N TYR A 288 -53.24 -24.01 -8.53
CA TYR A 288 -53.60 -24.21 -9.93
C TYR A 288 -55.12 -24.49 -10.06
N GLY A 289 -55.84 -23.56 -10.67
CA GLY A 289 -57.27 -23.59 -10.75
C GLY A 289 -57.95 -23.55 -9.38
N LYS A 290 -58.70 -24.62 -9.01
CA LYS A 290 -59.36 -24.75 -7.72
C LYS A 290 -58.57 -25.60 -6.70
N CYS A 291 -57.42 -26.11 -7.09
CA CYS A 291 -56.62 -26.99 -6.26
C CYS A 291 -55.34 -26.29 -5.75
N ASP A 292 -55.06 -26.53 -4.49
CA ASP A 292 -53.83 -26.10 -3.83
C ASP A 292 -52.84 -27.27 -3.77
N PHE A 293 -51.59 -27.04 -4.22
CA PHE A 293 -50.49 -28.01 -4.18
C PHE A 293 -49.46 -27.55 -3.16
N PRO A 294 -49.43 -28.13 -1.96
CA PRO A 294 -48.37 -27.82 -1.00
C PRO A 294 -47.02 -28.36 -1.48
N PHE A 295 -45.95 -27.70 -1.08
CA PHE A 295 -44.60 -28.15 -1.41
C PHE A 295 -43.68 -28.02 -0.20
N ASP A 296 -42.69 -28.92 -0.16
CA ASP A 296 -41.67 -28.93 0.86
C ASP A 296 -40.59 -27.87 0.59
N GLN A 297 -40.08 -27.27 1.64
CA GLN A 297 -39.01 -26.29 1.58
C GLN A 297 -37.69 -26.98 1.92
N MET A 298 -36.75 -27.04 0.97
CA MET A 298 -35.46 -27.70 1.15
C MET A 298 -34.30 -26.76 0.77
N VAL A 299 -33.25 -26.75 1.55
CA VAL A 299 -32.00 -26.09 1.26
C VAL A 299 -30.87 -27.09 1.51
N ASP A 300 -30.00 -27.29 0.52
CA ASP A 300 -28.84 -28.19 0.61
C ASP A 300 -29.22 -29.60 1.14
N ASN A 301 -30.26 -30.18 0.54
CA ASN A 301 -30.86 -31.48 0.96
C ASN A 301 -31.37 -31.53 2.40
N THR A 302 -31.45 -30.41 3.11
CA THR A 302 -32.02 -30.30 4.46
C THR A 302 -33.41 -29.72 4.39
N MET A 303 -34.38 -30.41 5.00
CA MET A 303 -35.78 -29.95 5.04
C MET A 303 -35.93 -28.82 6.06
N TYR A 304 -36.46 -27.66 5.61
CA TYR A 304 -36.64 -26.48 6.43
C TYR A 304 -38.09 -26.37 6.94
N GLY A 305 -39.07 -26.75 6.15
CA GLY A 305 -40.46 -26.73 6.47
C GLY A 305 -41.25 -27.81 5.74
N ILE A 306 -42.26 -28.34 6.39
CA ILE A 306 -43.23 -29.28 5.84
C ILE A 306 -44.51 -28.51 5.52
N ALA A 307 -45.11 -28.71 4.39
CA ALA A 307 -46.36 -28.11 3.97
C ALA A 307 -47.56 -28.56 4.77
#